data_24721f7d381ef65a176933cffe92fbe7
#
_entry.id   24721f7d381ef65a176933cffe92fbe7
#
_cell.length_a   1.000
_cell.length_b   1.000
_cell.length_c   1.000
_cell.angle_alpha   90.00
_cell.angle_beta   90.00
_cell.angle_gamma   90.00
#
_symmetry.space_group_name_H-M   'P 1'
#
loop_
_entity.id
_entity.type
_entity.pdbx_description
1 polymer ?
#
loop_
_entity_poly.entity_id
_entity_poly.type
_entity_poly.pdbx_seq_one_letter_code
_entity_poly.pdbx_strand_id
1 'polypeptide(L)'
;NEKKYLNLLRKRTELCCQSLDVIRHIISRNVEKGLLPNYCDGGIEMDKQYCTCGILGLYEVIEAFGYTNRDDFGNVYYTDHGIEFASKIFEVLNDVKDNFTDEFSYNVESVPAERAAVILCQKDNLLYEKKEKFIYSNQWIPLSEKCTVQEKLRLSSILDTKCSGGAIAHINLEHNFPNTDMAWEMLNKIAESGVIYFAFNTRINECDNHHGFVGTDICPECGHGVMDTYQRIVGFLEPVRSYSKDRKREFNTRQWYSYADMKGEI
;
A
#
# COMPACT_ATOMS: atom_id res chain seq x y z
N ASN A 1 15.34 -20.51 0.13
CA ASN A 1 14.56 -21.76 -0.04
C ASN A 1 13.08 -21.45 0.18
N GLU A 2 12.31 -21.43 -0.91
CA GLU A 2 10.88 -21.09 -0.94
C GLU A 2 10.03 -21.97 0.00
N LYS A 3 10.21 -23.28 -0.04
CA LYS A 3 9.45 -24.21 0.82
C LYS A 3 9.61 -23.89 2.31
N LYS A 4 10.83 -23.56 2.73
CA LYS A 4 11.09 -23.19 4.13
C LYS A 4 10.42 -21.86 4.47
N TYR A 5 10.45 -20.91 3.55
CA TYR A 5 9.79 -19.61 3.70
C TYR A 5 8.27 -19.77 3.79
N LEU A 6 7.64 -20.48 2.85
CA LEU A 6 6.18 -20.69 2.84
C LEU A 6 5.69 -21.44 4.10
N ASN A 7 6.45 -22.42 4.60
CA ASN A 7 6.14 -23.09 5.85
C ASN A 7 6.23 -22.16 7.07
N LEU A 8 7.20 -21.25 7.08
CA LEU A 8 7.30 -20.25 8.15
C LEU A 8 6.16 -19.23 8.04
N LEU A 9 5.85 -18.76 6.84
CA LEU A 9 4.74 -17.86 6.56
C LEU A 9 3.42 -18.44 7.08
N ARG A 10 3.12 -19.72 6.76
CA ARG A 10 1.92 -20.43 7.26
C ARG A 10 1.81 -20.34 8.77
N LYS A 11 2.87 -20.71 9.49
CA LYS A 11 2.88 -20.65 10.96
C LYS A 11 2.69 -19.23 11.50
N ARG A 12 3.24 -18.22 10.81
CA ARG A 12 3.08 -16.81 11.23
C ARG A 12 1.67 -16.31 10.95
N THR A 13 1.07 -16.73 9.86
CA THR A 13 -0.33 -16.40 9.53
C THR A 13 -1.30 -17.05 10.51
N GLU A 14 -1.08 -18.32 10.88
CA GLU A 14 -1.85 -19.01 11.94
C GLU A 14 -1.78 -18.25 13.27
N LEU A 15 -0.59 -17.81 13.68
CA LEU A 15 -0.41 -16.99 14.89
C LEU A 15 -1.09 -15.63 14.78
N CYS A 16 -1.07 -15.02 13.58
CA CYS A 16 -1.79 -13.78 13.32
C CYS A 16 -3.31 -13.97 13.49
N CYS A 17 -3.88 -15.00 12.89
CA CYS A 17 -5.29 -15.33 13.04
C CYS A 17 -5.67 -15.60 14.51
N GLN A 18 -4.88 -16.38 15.25
CA GLN A 18 -5.08 -16.60 16.68
C GLN A 18 -5.07 -15.28 17.50
N SER A 19 -4.16 -14.37 17.16
CA SER A 19 -4.08 -13.06 17.82
C SER A 19 -5.31 -12.19 17.52
N LEU A 20 -5.77 -12.20 16.28
CA LEU A 20 -6.98 -11.48 15.85
C LEU A 20 -8.23 -12.06 16.51
N ASP A 21 -8.33 -13.36 16.63
CA ASP A 21 -9.39 -14.06 17.34
C ASP A 21 -9.50 -13.58 18.82
N VAL A 22 -8.40 -13.57 19.54
CA VAL A 22 -8.36 -13.05 20.92
C VAL A 22 -8.78 -11.58 20.98
N ILE A 23 -8.31 -10.74 20.04
CA ILE A 23 -8.69 -9.32 19.96
C ILE A 23 -10.21 -9.21 19.73
N ARG A 24 -10.76 -10.02 18.84
CA ARG A 24 -12.19 -10.04 18.53
C ARG A 24 -13.03 -10.37 19.75
N HIS A 25 -12.68 -11.40 20.51
CA HIS A 25 -13.35 -11.75 21.77
C HIS A 25 -13.25 -10.63 22.82
N ILE A 26 -12.11 -9.92 22.89
CA ILE A 26 -11.97 -8.77 23.79
C ILE A 26 -12.92 -7.63 23.37
N ILE A 27 -13.02 -7.35 22.08
CA ILE A 27 -13.94 -6.32 21.55
C ILE A 27 -15.39 -6.71 21.85
N SER A 28 -15.80 -7.94 21.52
CA SER A 28 -17.17 -8.44 21.78
C SER A 28 -17.55 -8.30 23.25
N ARG A 29 -16.69 -8.74 24.16
CA ARG A 29 -16.87 -8.57 25.60
C ARG A 29 -17.02 -7.10 26.01
N ASN A 30 -16.28 -6.19 25.39
CA ASN A 30 -16.35 -4.77 25.71
C ASN A 30 -17.63 -4.13 25.15
N VAL A 31 -18.12 -4.59 23.99
CA VAL A 31 -19.43 -4.20 23.45
C VAL A 31 -20.55 -4.63 24.41
N GLU A 32 -20.55 -5.90 24.87
CA GLU A 32 -21.53 -6.42 25.84
C GLU A 32 -21.57 -5.61 27.15
N LYS A 33 -20.44 -5.05 27.57
CA LYS A 33 -20.31 -4.18 28.74
C LYS A 33 -20.66 -2.72 28.51
N GLY A 34 -21.07 -2.32 27.30
CA GLY A 34 -21.37 -0.94 26.95
C GLY A 34 -20.14 -0.01 26.87
N LEU A 35 -18.90 -0.58 26.77
CA LEU A 35 -17.68 0.22 26.77
C LEU A 35 -17.30 0.78 25.40
N LEU A 36 -18.00 0.38 24.34
CA LEU A 36 -17.76 0.81 22.96
C LEU A 36 -19.04 1.41 22.36
N PRO A 37 -19.32 2.71 22.59
CA PRO A 37 -20.58 3.34 22.23
C PRO A 37 -20.98 3.15 20.76
N ASN A 38 -20.05 3.32 19.82
CA ASN A 38 -20.34 3.21 18.37
C ASN A 38 -20.88 1.83 17.95
N TYR A 39 -20.50 0.77 18.68
CA TYR A 39 -21.03 -0.58 18.49
C TYR A 39 -22.40 -0.73 19.19
N CYS A 40 -22.53 -0.18 20.40
CA CYS A 40 -23.77 -0.28 21.18
C CYS A 40 -24.92 0.49 20.52
N ASP A 41 -24.63 1.61 19.87
CA ASP A 41 -25.61 2.47 19.18
C ASP A 41 -25.94 1.97 17.76
N GLY A 42 -25.39 0.82 17.34
CA GLY A 42 -25.62 0.25 16.02
C GLY A 42 -24.88 0.96 14.87
N GLY A 43 -23.96 1.87 15.18
CA GLY A 43 -23.13 2.53 14.18
C GLY A 43 -22.11 1.58 13.54
N ILE A 44 -21.70 0.53 14.27
CA ILE A 44 -20.79 -0.53 13.80
C ILE A 44 -21.39 -1.88 14.17
N GLU A 45 -21.61 -2.72 13.17
CA GLU A 45 -22.14 -4.07 13.35
C GLU A 45 -20.97 -5.07 13.43
N MET A 46 -20.88 -5.80 14.53
CA MET A 46 -19.76 -6.72 14.81
C MET A 46 -19.64 -7.86 13.80
N ASP A 47 -20.74 -8.40 13.33
CA ASP A 47 -20.79 -9.50 12.36
C ASP A 47 -20.34 -9.08 10.94
N LYS A 48 -20.38 -7.78 10.66
CA LYS A 48 -19.86 -7.20 9.40
C LYS A 48 -18.38 -6.81 9.45
N GLN A 49 -17.73 -6.97 10.60
CA GLN A 49 -16.31 -6.63 10.73
C GLN A 49 -15.41 -7.81 10.39
N TYR A 50 -14.33 -7.55 9.68
CA TYR A 50 -13.31 -8.54 9.36
C TYR A 50 -12.14 -8.53 10.35
N CYS A 51 -11.58 -9.71 10.54
CA CYS A 51 -10.25 -9.87 11.13
C CYS A 51 -9.22 -9.82 10.00
N THR A 52 -8.49 -8.71 9.89
CA THR A 52 -7.62 -8.46 8.74
C THR A 52 -6.19 -8.91 8.99
N CYS A 53 -5.72 -9.87 8.15
CA CYS A 53 -4.31 -10.22 8.05
C CYS A 53 -3.63 -9.26 7.07
N GLY A 54 -2.91 -8.26 7.59
CA GLY A 54 -2.21 -7.27 6.80
C GLY A 54 -0.89 -7.77 6.24
N ILE A 55 -0.65 -7.64 4.93
CA ILE A 55 0.62 -7.97 4.29
C ILE A 55 1.46 -6.72 4.05
N LEU A 56 2.74 -6.81 4.39
CA LEU A 56 3.79 -5.83 4.12
C LEU A 56 5.05 -6.52 3.62
N GLY A 57 5.83 -5.83 2.81
CA GLY A 57 7.16 -6.29 2.42
C GLY A 57 7.15 -7.39 1.37
N LEU A 58 6.10 -7.52 0.56
CA LEU A 58 6.08 -8.50 -0.53
C LEU A 58 7.21 -8.25 -1.52
N TYR A 59 7.40 -7.00 -1.95
CA TYR A 59 8.48 -6.62 -2.85
C TYR A 59 9.84 -7.05 -2.27
N GLU A 60 10.09 -6.74 -1.02
CA GLU A 60 11.36 -7.02 -0.35
C GLU A 60 11.63 -8.53 -0.26
N VAL A 61 10.59 -9.34 -0.14
CA VAL A 61 10.72 -10.81 -0.21
C VAL A 61 11.08 -11.27 -1.62
N ILE A 62 10.38 -10.80 -2.64
CA ILE A 62 10.63 -11.17 -4.04
C ILE A 62 12.04 -10.75 -4.46
N GLU A 63 12.47 -9.54 -4.08
CA GLU A 63 13.82 -9.02 -4.29
C GLU A 63 14.88 -9.88 -3.56
N ALA A 64 14.65 -10.24 -2.29
CA ALA A 64 15.56 -11.05 -1.50
C ALA A 64 15.75 -12.48 -2.05
N PHE A 65 14.75 -13.01 -2.76
CA PHE A 65 14.88 -14.28 -3.49
C PHE A 65 15.57 -14.13 -4.85
N GLY A 66 15.83 -12.92 -5.33
CA GLY A 66 16.41 -12.64 -6.63
C GLY A 66 15.41 -12.78 -7.79
N TYR A 67 14.12 -12.54 -7.54
CA TYR A 67 13.05 -12.69 -8.52
C TYR A 67 12.55 -11.36 -9.07
N THR A 68 13.34 -10.29 -8.88
CA THR A 68 13.20 -9.02 -9.58
C THR A 68 14.37 -8.82 -10.52
N ASN A 69 14.14 -8.08 -11.61
CA ASN A 69 15.20 -7.63 -12.52
C ASN A 69 15.01 -6.13 -12.80
N ARG A 70 15.97 -5.57 -13.54
CA ARG A 70 15.87 -4.20 -14.06
C ARG A 70 16.07 -4.20 -15.57
N ASP A 71 15.30 -3.36 -16.25
CA ASP A 71 15.49 -3.11 -17.68
C ASP A 71 16.73 -2.21 -17.96
N ASP A 72 17.02 -1.97 -19.23
CA ASP A 72 18.14 -1.13 -19.68
C ASP A 72 18.04 0.33 -19.18
N PHE A 73 16.86 0.78 -18.77
CA PHE A 73 16.60 2.09 -18.21
C PHE A 73 16.65 2.09 -16.68
N GLY A 74 16.86 0.93 -16.05
CA GLY A 74 16.91 0.75 -14.60
C GLY A 74 15.55 0.60 -13.93
N ASN A 75 14.45 0.46 -14.68
CA ASN A 75 13.15 0.18 -14.10
C ASN A 75 13.10 -1.24 -13.57
N VAL A 76 12.63 -1.38 -12.32
CA VAL A 76 12.46 -2.69 -11.69
C VAL A 76 11.18 -3.35 -12.20
N TYR A 77 11.24 -4.67 -12.36
CA TYR A 77 10.08 -5.51 -12.69
C TYR A 77 10.21 -6.88 -12.03
N TYR A 78 9.08 -7.57 -11.83
CA TYR A 78 9.07 -8.95 -11.37
C TYR A 78 9.28 -9.90 -12.54
N THR A 79 10.14 -10.90 -12.34
CA THR A 79 10.22 -12.04 -13.27
C THR A 79 8.93 -12.88 -13.20
N ASP A 80 8.67 -13.69 -14.21
CA ASP A 80 7.50 -14.60 -14.20
C ASP A 80 7.53 -15.51 -12.96
N HIS A 81 8.71 -16.02 -12.60
CA HIS A 81 8.89 -16.81 -11.38
C HIS A 81 8.62 -15.98 -10.12
N GLY A 82 8.95 -14.69 -10.12
CA GLY A 82 8.61 -13.76 -9.03
C GLY A 82 7.10 -13.60 -8.83
N ILE A 83 6.34 -13.51 -9.92
CA ILE A 83 4.89 -13.44 -9.87
C ILE A 83 4.27 -14.76 -9.39
N GLU A 84 4.79 -15.90 -9.88
CA GLU A 84 4.38 -17.23 -9.41
C GLU A 84 4.64 -17.39 -7.91
N PHE A 85 5.81 -16.96 -7.45
CA PHE A 85 6.16 -17.03 -6.03
C PHE A 85 5.31 -16.10 -5.18
N ALA A 86 5.06 -14.85 -5.62
CA ALA A 86 4.11 -13.95 -4.98
C ALA A 86 2.71 -14.58 -4.89
N SER A 87 2.25 -15.24 -5.96
CA SER A 87 0.97 -15.95 -5.97
C SER A 87 0.92 -17.06 -4.94
N LYS A 88 1.98 -17.88 -4.80
CA LYS A 88 2.08 -18.92 -3.77
C LYS A 88 2.07 -18.35 -2.35
N ILE A 89 2.62 -17.16 -2.14
CA ILE A 89 2.52 -16.45 -0.86
C ILE A 89 1.06 -16.16 -0.52
N PHE A 90 0.29 -15.61 -1.46
CA PHE A 90 -1.14 -15.36 -1.26
C PHE A 90 -1.96 -16.65 -1.10
N GLU A 91 -1.63 -17.72 -1.81
CA GLU A 91 -2.26 -19.02 -1.62
C GLU A 91 -2.12 -19.51 -0.18
N VAL A 92 -0.92 -19.40 0.41
CA VAL A 92 -0.68 -19.77 1.81
C VAL A 92 -1.48 -18.89 2.77
N LEU A 93 -1.51 -17.57 2.55
CA LEU A 93 -2.26 -16.63 3.40
C LEU A 93 -3.76 -16.94 3.35
N ASN A 94 -4.32 -17.10 2.15
CA ASN A 94 -5.73 -17.37 1.97
C ASN A 94 -6.11 -18.76 2.48
N ASP A 95 -5.31 -19.79 2.23
CA ASP A 95 -5.55 -21.14 2.76
C ASP A 95 -5.63 -21.15 4.29
N VAL A 96 -4.72 -20.46 4.98
CA VAL A 96 -4.76 -20.38 6.43
C VAL A 96 -6.00 -19.65 6.93
N LYS A 97 -6.31 -18.45 6.39
CA LYS A 97 -7.45 -17.68 6.86
C LYS A 97 -8.79 -18.36 6.60
N ASP A 98 -8.92 -19.04 5.43
CA ASP A 98 -10.17 -19.69 5.03
C ASP A 98 -10.44 -20.96 5.85
N ASN A 99 -9.42 -21.58 6.44
CA ASN A 99 -9.52 -22.80 7.23
C ASN A 99 -9.30 -22.56 8.74
N PHE A 100 -9.21 -21.31 9.21
CA PHE A 100 -8.88 -21.04 10.60
C PHE A 100 -10.07 -21.25 11.54
N THR A 101 -11.21 -20.60 11.31
CA THR A 101 -12.46 -20.73 12.08
C THR A 101 -13.64 -20.18 11.27
N ASP A 102 -14.85 -20.68 11.57
CA ASP A 102 -16.10 -20.18 11.02
C ASP A 102 -16.78 -19.11 11.91
N GLU A 103 -16.21 -18.82 13.10
CA GLU A 103 -16.81 -17.89 14.06
C GLU A 103 -16.73 -16.44 13.60
N PHE A 104 -15.59 -16.05 12.99
CA PHE A 104 -15.36 -14.68 12.49
C PHE A 104 -14.93 -14.67 11.03
N SER A 105 -15.24 -13.59 10.34
CA SER A 105 -14.76 -13.38 8.97
C SER A 105 -13.32 -12.87 8.95
N TYR A 106 -12.47 -13.49 8.14
CA TYR A 106 -11.08 -13.11 7.94
C TYR A 106 -10.84 -12.63 6.51
N ASN A 107 -9.95 -11.67 6.34
CA ASN A 107 -9.47 -11.24 5.02
C ASN A 107 -7.95 -11.01 5.01
N VAL A 108 -7.39 -10.89 3.81
CA VAL A 108 -5.99 -10.51 3.56
C VAL A 108 -5.99 -9.18 2.85
N GLU A 109 -5.24 -8.22 3.33
CA GLU A 109 -5.18 -6.86 2.79
C GLU A 109 -3.75 -6.37 2.63
N SER A 110 -3.50 -5.64 1.55
CA SER A 110 -2.29 -4.83 1.40
C SER A 110 -2.41 -3.59 2.28
N VAL A 111 -2.11 -3.77 3.59
CA VAL A 111 -2.41 -2.73 4.59
C VAL A 111 -1.53 -1.50 4.47
N PRO A 112 -2.09 -0.32 4.70
CA PRO A 112 -1.34 0.94 4.78
C PRO A 112 -0.22 0.97 5.82
N ALA A 113 -0.36 0.33 6.91
CA ALA A 113 0.57 0.04 8.02
C ALA A 113 1.69 1.08 8.25
N GLU A 114 1.33 2.35 8.26
CA GLU A 114 2.23 3.51 8.28
C GLU A 114 3.40 3.39 9.27
N ARG A 115 3.06 3.21 10.54
CA ARG A 115 4.04 3.09 11.62
C ARG A 115 4.64 1.69 11.70
N ALA A 116 3.85 0.65 11.44
CA ALA A 116 4.32 -0.73 11.49
C ALA A 116 5.35 -1.00 10.37
N ALA A 117 5.20 -0.41 9.20
CA ALA A 117 6.16 -0.51 8.11
C ALA A 117 7.57 -0.07 8.51
N VAL A 118 7.68 1.04 9.24
CA VAL A 118 8.94 1.56 9.77
C VAL A 118 9.46 0.68 10.92
N ILE A 119 8.61 0.37 11.90
CA ILE A 119 9.01 -0.39 13.10
C ILE A 119 9.48 -1.81 12.75
N LEU A 120 8.79 -2.49 11.85
CA LEU A 120 9.17 -3.84 11.43
C LEU A 120 10.53 -3.82 10.71
N CYS A 121 10.73 -2.87 9.80
CA CYS A 121 12.01 -2.69 9.13
C CYS A 121 13.16 -2.37 10.11
N GLN A 122 12.92 -1.49 11.07
CA GLN A 122 13.91 -1.17 12.11
C GLN A 122 14.26 -2.38 12.98
N LYS A 123 13.26 -3.20 13.37
CA LYS A 123 13.49 -4.44 14.13
C LYS A 123 14.34 -5.44 13.35
N ASP A 124 14.06 -5.62 12.05
CA ASP A 124 14.82 -6.53 11.20
C ASP A 124 16.26 -6.02 10.99
N ASN A 125 16.45 -4.71 10.81
CA ASN A 125 17.77 -4.12 10.73
C ASN A 125 18.62 -4.34 11.99
N LEU A 126 17.99 -4.33 13.17
CA LEU A 126 18.65 -4.64 14.43
C LEU A 126 18.98 -6.14 14.57
N LEU A 127 18.04 -7.02 14.19
CA LEU A 127 18.17 -8.46 14.35
C LEU A 127 19.17 -9.06 13.35
N TYR A 128 19.25 -8.54 12.14
CA TYR A 128 20.05 -9.09 11.05
C TYR A 128 21.23 -8.21 10.66
N GLU A 129 21.48 -7.12 11.42
CA GLU A 129 22.55 -6.14 11.17
C GLU A 129 22.51 -5.55 9.76
N LYS A 130 21.33 -5.56 9.10
CA LYS A 130 21.10 -4.98 7.78
C LYS A 130 20.63 -3.54 7.92
N LYS A 131 21.21 -2.62 7.15
CA LYS A 131 20.85 -1.18 7.19
C LYS A 131 20.44 -0.63 5.83
N GLU A 132 20.18 -1.48 4.87
CA GLU A 132 19.89 -1.08 3.49
C GLU A 132 18.50 -0.46 3.32
N LYS A 133 17.53 -0.99 4.05
CA LYS A 133 16.15 -0.51 4.00
C LYS A 133 15.78 0.24 5.28
N PHE A 134 14.90 1.22 5.17
CA PHE A 134 14.43 2.03 6.31
C PHE A 134 12.92 1.92 6.52
N ILE A 135 12.20 1.34 5.55
CA ILE A 135 10.76 1.11 5.58
C ILE A 135 10.42 -0.08 4.68
N TYR A 136 9.38 -0.82 5.05
CA TYR A 136 8.76 -1.83 4.18
C TYR A 136 7.59 -1.24 3.41
N SER A 137 7.35 -1.73 2.19
CA SER A 137 6.27 -1.24 1.35
C SER A 137 5.03 -2.13 1.45
N ASN A 138 3.86 -1.49 1.35
CA ASN A 138 2.60 -2.17 1.07
C ASN A 138 2.27 -2.19 -0.44
N GLN A 139 3.05 -1.49 -1.26
CA GLN A 139 2.91 -1.52 -2.71
C GLN A 139 3.71 -2.70 -3.29
N TRP A 140 3.24 -3.32 -4.35
CA TRP A 140 3.92 -4.44 -5.03
C TRP A 140 5.29 -4.04 -5.57
N ILE A 141 5.47 -2.80 -5.95
CA ILE A 141 6.76 -2.13 -6.09
C ILE A 141 6.70 -0.85 -5.25
N PRO A 142 7.66 -0.63 -4.33
CA PRO A 142 7.70 0.57 -3.51
C PRO A 142 7.60 1.87 -4.32
N LEU A 143 6.97 2.89 -3.76
CA LEU A 143 6.85 4.19 -4.42
C LEU A 143 8.21 4.87 -4.66
N SER A 144 9.24 4.46 -3.93
CA SER A 144 10.62 4.95 -4.07
C SER A 144 11.45 4.18 -5.11
N GLU A 145 10.96 3.05 -5.63
CA GLU A 145 11.66 2.30 -6.65
C GLU A 145 11.31 2.79 -8.05
N LYS A 146 12.34 2.90 -8.92
CA LYS A 146 12.13 3.24 -10.33
C LYS A 146 11.42 2.10 -11.04
N CYS A 147 10.26 2.39 -11.59
CA CYS A 147 9.37 1.41 -12.21
C CYS A 147 8.48 2.10 -13.22
N THR A 148 8.06 1.44 -14.28
CA THR A 148 7.07 1.94 -15.21
C THR A 148 5.65 1.87 -14.61
N VAL A 149 4.75 2.72 -15.07
CA VAL A 149 3.32 2.65 -14.69
C VAL A 149 2.75 1.30 -15.15
N GLN A 150 3.12 0.83 -16.34
CA GLN A 150 2.69 -0.43 -16.93
C GLN A 150 3.01 -1.62 -16.02
N GLU A 151 4.23 -1.69 -15.47
CA GLU A 151 4.60 -2.76 -14.55
C GLU A 151 3.82 -2.69 -13.23
N LYS A 152 3.56 -1.48 -12.70
CA LYS A 152 2.69 -1.32 -11.52
C LYS A 152 1.30 -1.86 -11.79
N LEU A 153 0.70 -1.48 -12.92
CA LEU A 153 -0.64 -1.93 -13.30
C LEU A 153 -0.68 -3.44 -13.57
N ARG A 154 0.34 -3.99 -14.24
CA ARG A 154 0.48 -5.44 -14.49
C ARG A 154 0.50 -6.22 -13.17
N LEU A 155 1.28 -5.81 -12.21
CA LEU A 155 1.33 -6.47 -10.89
C LEU A 155 0.03 -6.30 -10.13
N SER A 156 -0.57 -5.11 -10.13
CA SER A 156 -1.85 -4.87 -9.47
C SER A 156 -2.98 -5.70 -10.07
N SER A 157 -3.08 -5.80 -11.40
CA SER A 157 -4.12 -6.62 -12.04
C SER A 157 -4.05 -8.11 -11.65
N ILE A 158 -2.84 -8.62 -11.33
CA ILE A 158 -2.62 -10.02 -10.95
C ILE A 158 -2.76 -10.22 -9.43
N LEU A 159 -2.16 -9.34 -8.63
CA LEU A 159 -1.99 -9.56 -7.20
C LEU A 159 -3.12 -8.97 -6.35
N ASP A 160 -3.75 -7.86 -6.77
CA ASP A 160 -4.86 -7.26 -6.03
C ASP A 160 -6.04 -8.21 -5.90
N THR A 161 -6.30 -9.02 -6.93
CA THR A 161 -7.36 -10.04 -6.92
C THR A 161 -7.15 -11.12 -5.86
N LYS A 162 -5.94 -11.27 -5.33
CA LYS A 162 -5.58 -12.24 -4.29
C LYS A 162 -5.73 -11.67 -2.87
N CYS A 163 -5.94 -10.35 -2.76
CA CYS A 163 -6.22 -9.65 -1.51
C CYS A 163 -7.73 -9.56 -1.28
N SER A 164 -8.30 -10.47 -0.51
CA SER A 164 -9.74 -10.47 -0.21
C SER A 164 -10.22 -9.25 0.59
N GLY A 165 -9.31 -8.55 1.27
CA GLY A 165 -9.55 -7.29 1.99
C GLY A 165 -9.24 -6.05 1.15
N GLY A 166 -8.59 -6.24 0.00
CA GLY A 166 -8.26 -5.18 -0.95
C GLY A 166 -6.78 -4.79 -0.98
N ALA A 167 -6.45 -4.09 -2.05
CA ALA A 167 -5.18 -3.43 -2.30
C ALA A 167 -5.44 -2.18 -3.13
N ILE A 168 -4.52 -1.22 -3.12
CA ILE A 168 -4.62 0.00 -3.91
C ILE A 168 -3.32 0.27 -4.66
N ALA A 169 -3.42 0.50 -5.97
CA ALA A 169 -2.30 0.98 -6.78
C ALA A 169 -2.18 2.50 -6.68
N HIS A 170 -1.10 2.98 -6.09
CA HIS A 170 -0.79 4.40 -6.02
C HIS A 170 0.05 4.86 -7.22
N ILE A 171 -0.47 5.82 -7.97
CA ILE A 171 0.21 6.45 -9.11
C ILE A 171 0.43 7.92 -8.77
N ASN A 172 1.69 8.29 -8.50
CA ASN A 172 2.02 9.66 -8.16
C ASN A 172 2.26 10.47 -9.44
N LEU A 173 1.50 11.53 -9.64
CA LEU A 173 1.61 12.42 -10.78
C LEU A 173 2.44 13.66 -10.44
N GLU A 174 3.35 14.04 -11.31
CA GLU A 174 4.11 15.30 -11.20
C GLU A 174 3.18 16.52 -11.25
N HIS A 175 2.19 16.46 -12.13
CA HIS A 175 1.22 17.51 -12.38
C HIS A 175 -0.19 16.94 -12.54
N ASN A 176 -1.20 17.80 -12.47
CA ASN A 176 -2.55 17.44 -12.85
C ASN A 176 -2.62 17.05 -14.34
N PHE A 177 -3.64 16.30 -14.72
CA PHE A 177 -3.93 16.07 -16.13
C PHE A 177 -4.18 17.40 -16.84
N PRO A 178 -3.65 17.57 -18.07
CA PRO A 178 -3.81 18.83 -18.83
C PRO A 178 -5.26 19.23 -19.09
N ASN A 179 -6.15 18.25 -19.20
CA ASN A 179 -7.60 18.44 -19.40
C ASN A 179 -8.39 17.19 -18.97
N THR A 180 -9.69 17.32 -18.93
CA THR A 180 -10.63 16.27 -18.53
C THR A 180 -10.61 15.06 -19.45
N ASP A 181 -10.44 15.24 -20.75
CA ASP A 181 -10.44 14.14 -21.72
C ASP A 181 -9.24 13.23 -21.51
N MET A 182 -8.07 13.81 -21.25
CA MET A 182 -6.87 13.04 -20.91
C MET A 182 -7.00 12.30 -19.57
N ALA A 183 -7.69 12.90 -18.59
CA ALA A 183 -7.99 12.23 -17.35
C ALA A 183 -8.91 11.03 -17.59
N TRP A 184 -9.95 11.16 -18.38
CA TRP A 184 -10.84 10.07 -18.76
C TRP A 184 -10.14 8.98 -19.56
N GLU A 185 -9.27 9.34 -20.50
CA GLU A 185 -8.45 8.37 -21.24
C GLU A 185 -7.66 7.49 -20.28
N MET A 186 -6.97 8.09 -19.30
CA MET A 186 -6.18 7.34 -18.32
C MET A 186 -7.03 6.49 -17.39
N LEU A 187 -8.16 7.02 -16.91
CA LEU A 187 -9.09 6.27 -16.08
C LEU A 187 -9.58 5.00 -16.80
N ASN A 188 -9.99 5.14 -18.06
CA ASN A 188 -10.46 4.00 -18.86
C ASN A 188 -9.36 2.97 -19.08
N LYS A 189 -8.15 3.39 -19.48
CA LYS A 189 -7.02 2.49 -19.69
C LYS A 189 -6.66 1.70 -18.43
N ILE A 190 -6.65 2.34 -17.26
CA ILE A 190 -6.37 1.65 -16.01
C ILE A 190 -7.50 0.69 -15.65
N ALA A 191 -8.77 1.10 -15.82
CA ALA A 191 -9.90 0.21 -15.58
C ALA A 191 -9.88 -1.02 -16.50
N GLU A 192 -9.53 -0.84 -17.77
CA GLU A 192 -9.38 -1.92 -18.75
C GLU A 192 -8.19 -2.85 -18.46
N SER A 193 -7.16 -2.37 -17.75
CA SER A 193 -6.00 -3.19 -17.37
C SER A 193 -6.30 -4.27 -16.33
N GLY A 194 -7.49 -4.27 -15.73
CA GLY A 194 -7.92 -5.22 -14.70
C GLY A 194 -7.52 -4.84 -13.28
N VAL A 195 -7.00 -3.64 -13.06
CA VAL A 195 -6.74 -3.12 -11.70
C VAL A 195 -8.05 -2.85 -10.98
N ILE A 196 -8.19 -3.37 -9.77
CA ILE A 196 -9.45 -3.28 -9.00
C ILE A 196 -9.62 -1.90 -8.36
N TYR A 197 -8.54 -1.36 -7.79
CA TYR A 197 -8.58 -0.09 -7.09
C TYR A 197 -7.26 0.67 -7.28
N PHE A 198 -7.37 1.94 -7.66
CA PHE A 198 -6.20 2.80 -7.84
C PHE A 198 -6.48 4.24 -7.43
N ALA A 199 -5.43 5.00 -7.23
CA ALA A 199 -5.52 6.44 -6.99
C ALA A 199 -4.39 7.20 -7.68
N PHE A 200 -4.75 8.27 -8.38
CA PHE A 200 -3.81 9.31 -8.75
C PHE A 200 -3.54 10.21 -7.56
N ASN A 201 -2.27 10.40 -7.25
CA ASN A 201 -1.83 11.25 -6.16
C ASN A 201 -1.02 12.41 -6.73
N THR A 202 -1.41 13.63 -6.41
CA THR A 202 -0.65 14.85 -6.70
C THR A 202 -0.19 15.49 -5.41
N ARG A 203 0.83 16.34 -5.47
CA ARG A 203 1.19 17.23 -4.35
C ARG A 203 0.18 18.35 -4.29
N ILE A 204 -0.49 18.51 -3.17
CA ILE A 204 -1.37 19.63 -2.91
C ILE A 204 -0.59 20.61 -2.03
N ASN A 205 -0.26 21.76 -2.57
CA ASN A 205 0.46 22.81 -1.88
C ASN A 205 -0.53 23.80 -1.27
N GLU A 206 -0.14 24.39 -0.13
CA GLU A 206 -0.87 25.44 0.56
C GLU A 206 0.07 26.61 0.80
N CYS A 207 -0.38 27.85 0.57
CA CYS A 207 0.37 29.07 0.88
C CYS A 207 -0.06 29.67 2.23
N ASP A 208 0.64 30.71 2.68
CA ASP A 208 0.35 31.42 3.94
C ASP A 208 -1.07 32.02 4.00
N ASN A 209 -1.71 32.25 2.87
CA ASN A 209 -3.09 32.71 2.78
C ASN A 209 -4.10 31.55 2.69
N HIS A 210 -3.67 30.32 2.93
CA HIS A 210 -4.47 29.09 2.89
C HIS A 210 -5.11 28.79 1.54
N HIS A 211 -4.54 29.28 0.43
CA HIS A 211 -4.95 28.83 -0.90
C HIS A 211 -4.34 27.46 -1.20
N GLY A 212 -5.17 26.49 -1.60
CA GLY A 212 -4.73 25.17 -2.03
C GLY A 212 -4.49 25.13 -3.54
N PHE A 213 -3.34 24.63 -3.99
CA PHE A 213 -2.97 24.56 -5.41
C PHE A 213 -2.08 23.35 -5.71
N VAL A 214 -1.94 23.01 -7.00
CA VAL A 214 -1.19 21.85 -7.49
C VAL A 214 -0.28 22.26 -8.63
N GLY A 215 0.90 21.64 -8.71
CA GLY A 215 1.78 21.70 -9.88
C GLY A 215 2.71 22.91 -9.94
N THR A 216 2.69 23.80 -8.94
CA THR A 216 3.59 24.97 -8.85
C THR A 216 4.09 25.14 -7.42
N ASP A 217 5.25 25.81 -7.28
CA ASP A 217 5.80 26.18 -5.96
C ASP A 217 5.40 27.60 -5.53
N ILE A 218 4.65 28.29 -6.37
CA ILE A 218 4.13 29.64 -6.11
C ILE A 218 2.62 29.61 -6.29
N CYS A 219 1.90 30.15 -5.31
CA CYS A 219 0.46 30.25 -5.34
C CYS A 219 -0.03 31.06 -6.53
N PRO A 220 -0.87 30.50 -7.41
CA PRO A 220 -1.37 31.22 -8.59
C PRO A 220 -2.35 32.35 -8.25
N GLU A 221 -2.92 32.35 -7.03
CA GLU A 221 -3.89 33.37 -6.59
C GLU A 221 -3.23 34.58 -5.95
N CYS A 222 -2.18 34.38 -5.13
CA CYS A 222 -1.60 35.49 -4.36
C CYS A 222 -0.09 35.64 -4.51
N GLY A 223 0.60 34.79 -5.28
CA GLY A 223 2.04 34.87 -5.52
C GLY A 223 2.93 34.46 -4.34
N HIS A 224 2.38 33.98 -3.21
CA HIS A 224 3.16 33.50 -2.09
C HIS A 224 3.73 32.12 -2.37
N GLY A 225 4.85 31.81 -1.73
CA GLY A 225 5.47 30.47 -1.78
C GLY A 225 4.65 29.42 -1.02
N VAL A 226 5.07 28.15 -1.15
CA VAL A 226 4.47 27.01 -0.44
C VAL A 226 4.81 27.12 1.06
N MET A 227 3.78 27.17 1.90
CA MET A 227 3.88 27.04 3.35
C MET A 227 3.88 25.55 3.75
N ASP A 228 3.02 24.76 3.14
CA ASP A 228 2.87 23.34 3.44
C ASP A 228 2.51 22.54 2.18
N THR A 229 2.85 21.27 2.21
CA THR A 229 2.50 20.30 1.15
C THR A 229 1.72 19.16 1.77
N TYR A 230 0.57 18.85 1.20
CA TYR A 230 -0.27 17.72 1.58
C TYR A 230 -0.11 16.60 0.56
N GLN A 231 0.01 15.39 1.05
CA GLN A 231 0.07 14.19 0.22
C GLN A 231 -0.55 13.02 0.97
N ARG A 232 -1.04 12.03 0.22
CA ARG A 232 -1.51 10.78 0.84
C ARG A 232 -0.31 10.02 1.39
N ILE A 233 -0.36 9.69 2.69
CA ILE A 233 0.57 8.71 3.24
C ILE A 233 0.22 7.36 2.65
N VAL A 234 -1.01 6.95 2.78
CA VAL A 234 -1.58 5.74 2.21
C VAL A 234 -3.06 5.91 1.89
N GLY A 235 -3.93 6.16 2.85
CA GLY A 235 -5.37 6.25 2.69
C GLY A 235 -5.94 7.66 2.80
N PHE A 236 -5.24 8.59 3.42
CA PHE A 236 -5.72 9.94 3.71
C PHE A 236 -4.65 11.00 3.49
N LEU A 237 -5.08 12.24 3.30
CA LEU A 237 -4.19 13.40 3.11
C LEU A 237 -3.67 13.86 4.47
N GLU A 238 -2.35 14.04 4.53
CA GLU A 238 -1.68 14.66 5.68
C GLU A 238 -0.64 15.68 5.21
N PRO A 239 -0.39 16.73 6.01
CA PRO A 239 0.71 17.62 5.73
C PRO A 239 2.05 16.87 5.88
N VAL A 240 2.93 17.00 4.89
CA VAL A 240 4.23 16.31 4.87
C VAL A 240 5.09 16.67 6.10
N ARG A 241 4.87 17.85 6.70
CA ARG A 241 5.55 18.24 7.93
C ARG A 241 5.26 17.30 9.11
N SER A 242 4.06 16.64 9.15
CA SER A 242 3.66 15.72 10.22
C SER A 242 4.23 14.30 10.05
N TYR A 243 4.78 13.98 8.88
CA TYR A 243 5.36 12.68 8.61
C TYR A 243 6.51 12.35 9.57
N SER A 244 6.64 11.08 9.96
CA SER A 244 7.83 10.60 10.66
C SER A 244 9.08 10.81 9.80
N LYS A 245 10.27 10.80 10.43
CA LYS A 245 11.55 10.99 9.73
C LYS A 245 11.72 10.01 8.55
N ASP A 246 11.43 8.74 8.76
CA ASP A 246 11.59 7.71 7.74
C ASP A 246 10.52 7.83 6.66
N ARG A 247 9.30 8.27 7.00
CA ARG A 247 8.25 8.55 6.03
C ARG A 247 8.55 9.80 5.19
N LYS A 248 9.16 10.85 5.77
CA LYS A 248 9.68 11.99 5.00
C LYS A 248 10.77 11.57 4.02
N ARG A 249 11.67 10.68 4.46
CA ARG A 249 12.70 10.12 3.59
C ARG A 249 12.09 9.35 2.43
N GLU A 250 11.11 8.50 2.68
CA GLU A 250 10.37 7.76 1.65
C GLU A 250 9.67 8.73 0.68
N PHE A 251 8.94 9.73 1.20
CA PHE A 251 8.28 10.75 0.38
C PHE A 251 9.24 11.47 -0.57
N ASN A 252 10.42 11.84 -0.09
CA ASN A 252 11.43 12.55 -0.90
C ASN A 252 12.06 11.67 -2.00
N THR A 253 11.94 10.34 -1.89
CA THR A 253 12.46 9.37 -2.88
C THR A 253 11.38 8.79 -3.76
N ARG A 254 10.11 9.21 -3.61
CA ARG A 254 8.99 8.71 -4.44
C ARG A 254 9.24 8.96 -5.92
N GLN A 255 8.87 7.96 -6.71
CA GLN A 255 8.75 8.10 -8.15
C GLN A 255 7.50 8.91 -8.50
N TRP A 256 7.68 9.90 -9.36
CA TRP A 256 6.60 10.73 -9.90
C TRP A 256 6.54 10.51 -11.40
N TYR A 257 5.34 10.49 -11.95
CA TYR A 257 5.08 10.22 -13.36
C TYR A 257 4.54 11.45 -14.05
N SER A 258 5.13 11.78 -15.20
CA SER A 258 4.53 12.72 -16.14
C SER A 258 3.35 12.08 -16.86
N TYR A 259 2.55 12.91 -17.55
CA TYR A 259 1.51 12.39 -18.43
C TYR A 259 2.09 11.55 -19.59
N ALA A 260 3.28 11.92 -20.07
CA ALA A 260 3.97 11.16 -21.12
C ALA A 260 4.37 9.75 -20.66
N ASP A 261 4.85 9.60 -19.42
CA ASP A 261 5.16 8.29 -18.84
C ASP A 261 3.93 7.39 -18.75
N MET A 262 2.77 7.99 -18.48
CA MET A 262 1.50 7.27 -18.41
C MET A 262 0.93 6.90 -19.78
N LYS A 263 1.21 7.73 -20.80
CA LYS A 263 0.72 7.53 -22.17
C LYS A 263 1.50 6.47 -22.94
N GLY A 264 2.76 6.23 -22.56
CA GLY A 264 3.61 5.21 -23.16
C GLY A 264 3.00 3.81 -22.96
N GLU A 265 2.57 3.17 -24.01
CA GLU A 265 2.20 1.75 -24.18
C GLU A 265 1.56 1.05 -22.94
N ILE A 266 0.40 1.56 -22.49
CA ILE A 266 -0.50 0.79 -21.61
C ILE A 266 -1.32 -0.17 -22.48
#